data_8fc7d130a69aa75f55766a7509d2e35a
#
_entry.id   8fc7d130a69aa75f55766a7509d2e35a
#
_cell.length_a   1.000
_cell.length_b   1.000
_cell.length_c   1.000
_cell.angle_alpha   90.00
_cell.angle_beta   90.00
_cell.angle_gamma   90.00
#
_symmetry.space_group_name_H-M   'P 1'
#
loop_
_entity.id
_entity.type
_entity.pdbx_description
1 polymer ?
#
loop_
_entity_poly.entity_id
_entity_poly.type
_entity_poly.pdbx_seq_one_letter_code
_entity_poly.pdbx_strand_id
1 'polypeptide(L)'
;MKKNLFVSVLLVLLVALSGCSKTPVMADRVLVKNDSDWKVTEVKVQHIPTNRIGAVSAILPQESLDIGFPKQPLLADRAIIRWVDGQGQNRSDELDIPYNAAAAKAERTMSLTYILLPSGSVIAHLQDSSLLNY
;
A
#
# COMPACT_ATOMS: atom_id res chain seq x y z
N MET A 1 3.28 -33.39 39.61
CA MET A 1 2.33 -33.18 38.48
C MET A 1 2.05 -31.70 38.18
N LYS A 2 2.01 -30.82 39.13
CA LYS A 2 1.76 -29.38 38.88
C LYS A 2 2.93 -28.64 38.17
N LYS A 3 4.18 -29.12 38.28
CA LYS A 3 5.36 -28.50 37.64
C LYS A 3 5.41 -28.70 36.12
N ASN A 4 4.88 -29.80 35.59
CA ASN A 4 4.91 -30.08 34.15
C ASN A 4 3.87 -29.27 33.36
N LEU A 5 2.76 -28.87 34.00
CA LEU A 5 1.73 -28.03 33.39
C LEU A 5 2.23 -26.59 33.20
N PHE A 6 3.00 -26.07 34.14
CA PHE A 6 3.58 -24.71 34.10
C PHE A 6 4.62 -24.58 32.96
N VAL A 7 5.46 -25.59 32.75
CA VAL A 7 6.50 -25.60 31.71
C VAL A 7 5.83 -25.68 30.32
N SER A 8 4.77 -26.45 30.16
CA SER A 8 4.04 -26.58 28.89
C SER A 8 3.32 -25.28 28.50
N VAL A 9 2.71 -24.58 29.45
CA VAL A 9 2.05 -23.28 29.24
C VAL A 9 3.06 -22.20 28.88
N LEU A 10 4.21 -22.17 29.51
CA LEU A 10 5.28 -21.22 29.21
C LEU A 10 5.86 -21.43 27.81
N LEU A 11 6.01 -22.66 27.36
CA LEU A 11 6.51 -23.01 26.03
C LEU A 11 5.53 -22.57 24.92
N VAL A 12 4.24 -22.73 25.13
CA VAL A 12 3.20 -22.29 24.19
C VAL A 12 3.14 -20.77 24.10
N LEU A 13 3.34 -20.06 25.20
CA LEU A 13 3.39 -18.59 25.20
C LEU A 13 4.60 -18.06 24.43
N LEU A 14 5.76 -18.69 24.55
CA LEU A 14 6.98 -18.29 23.82
C LEU A 14 6.85 -18.50 22.30
N VAL A 15 6.19 -19.56 21.86
CA VAL A 15 5.93 -19.83 20.44
C VAL A 15 4.94 -18.82 19.84
N ALA A 16 3.93 -18.40 20.61
CA ALA A 16 2.97 -17.38 20.17
C ALA A 16 3.60 -15.98 20.01
N LEU A 17 4.61 -15.65 20.81
CA LEU A 17 5.32 -14.36 20.73
C LEU A 17 6.33 -14.30 19.57
N SER A 18 6.88 -15.42 19.12
CA SER A 18 7.87 -15.48 18.03
C SER A 18 7.25 -15.43 16.63
N GLY A 19 5.92 -15.65 16.48
CA GLY A 19 5.20 -15.66 15.21
C GLY A 19 4.73 -14.29 14.70
N CYS A 20 4.89 -13.19 15.45
CA CYS A 20 4.26 -11.90 15.18
C CYS A 20 5.22 -10.82 14.60
N SER A 21 6.50 -11.11 14.33
CA SER A 21 7.43 -10.12 13.80
C SER A 21 7.42 -10.12 12.27
N LYS A 22 6.52 -9.32 11.67
CA LYS A 22 6.62 -8.98 10.26
C LYS A 22 7.62 -7.83 10.10
N THR A 23 8.65 -8.02 9.26
CA THR A 23 9.57 -6.94 8.89
C THR A 23 8.80 -5.92 8.05
N PRO A 24 8.77 -4.64 8.45
CA PRO A 24 8.08 -3.62 7.67
C PRO A 24 8.78 -3.41 6.32
N VAL A 25 7.99 -3.33 5.26
CA VAL A 25 8.47 -2.99 3.92
C VAL A 25 8.79 -1.50 3.87
N MET A 26 9.99 -1.16 3.39
CA MET A 26 10.35 0.25 3.17
C MET A 26 9.82 0.69 1.82
N ALA A 27 9.04 1.75 1.81
CA ALA A 27 8.53 2.39 0.60
C ALA A 27 9.22 3.73 0.39
N ASP A 28 9.80 3.94 -0.80
CA ASP A 28 10.39 5.22 -1.19
C ASP A 28 9.46 6.06 -2.06
N ARG A 29 8.52 5.41 -2.76
CA ARG A 29 7.58 6.07 -3.66
C ARG A 29 6.20 5.44 -3.59
N VAL A 30 5.19 6.30 -3.58
CA VAL A 30 3.80 5.93 -3.81
C VAL A 30 3.31 6.72 -5.02
N LEU A 31 2.92 6.02 -6.08
CA LEU A 31 2.49 6.61 -7.33
C LEU A 31 1.02 6.31 -7.57
N VAL A 32 0.35 7.20 -8.28
CA VAL A 32 -0.96 6.93 -8.86
C VAL A 32 -0.88 7.12 -10.37
N LYS A 33 -1.28 6.09 -11.10
CA LYS A 33 -1.40 6.12 -12.56
C LYS A 33 -2.86 6.26 -12.95
N ASN A 34 -3.15 7.22 -13.81
CA ASN A 34 -4.45 7.36 -14.44
C ASN A 34 -4.47 6.55 -15.74
N ASP A 35 -5.06 5.36 -15.69
CA ASP A 35 -5.19 4.47 -16.86
C ASP A 35 -6.53 4.67 -17.59
N SER A 36 -7.10 5.86 -17.51
CA SER A 36 -8.30 6.26 -18.25
C SER A 36 -7.98 7.27 -19.34
N ASP A 37 -8.97 7.54 -20.20
CA ASP A 37 -8.85 8.51 -21.29
C ASP A 37 -9.16 9.95 -20.86
N TRP A 38 -9.46 10.16 -19.57
CA TRP A 38 -9.89 11.44 -19.02
C TRP A 38 -8.96 11.90 -17.91
N LYS A 39 -8.77 13.21 -17.81
CA LYS A 39 -8.11 13.80 -16.64
C LYS A 39 -8.92 13.49 -15.38
N VAL A 40 -8.26 13.02 -14.32
CA VAL A 40 -8.83 12.87 -12.98
C VAL A 40 -8.30 13.98 -12.06
N THR A 41 -9.10 14.39 -11.10
CA THR A 41 -8.76 15.47 -10.18
C THR A 41 -8.98 15.09 -8.73
N GLU A 42 -8.44 15.88 -7.81
CA GLU A 42 -8.60 15.69 -6.37
C GLU A 42 -8.29 14.27 -5.90
N VAL A 43 -7.18 13.73 -6.38
CA VAL A 43 -6.77 12.37 -6.06
C VAL A 43 -6.17 12.33 -4.66
N LYS A 44 -6.73 11.47 -3.80
CA LYS A 44 -6.27 11.26 -2.42
C LYS A 44 -6.07 9.77 -2.17
N VAL A 45 -4.94 9.45 -1.56
CA VAL A 45 -4.62 8.09 -1.12
C VAL A 45 -4.51 8.11 0.40
N GLN A 46 -5.33 7.33 1.07
CA GLN A 46 -5.30 7.14 2.52
C GLN A 46 -4.86 5.73 2.84
N HIS A 47 -3.79 5.58 3.59
CA HIS A 47 -3.32 4.29 4.07
C HIS A 47 -3.91 3.94 5.44
N ILE A 48 -4.33 2.69 5.61
CA ILE A 48 -4.96 2.20 6.84
C ILE A 48 -4.08 1.06 7.40
N PRO A 49 -3.81 0.99 8.70
CA PRO A 49 -4.41 1.75 9.81
C PRO A 49 -3.71 3.07 10.17
N THR A 50 -2.63 3.44 9.51
CA THR A 50 -1.85 4.64 9.86
C THR A 50 -2.59 5.95 9.62
N ASN A 51 -3.62 5.96 8.77
CA ASN A 51 -4.39 7.13 8.33
C ASN A 51 -3.56 8.23 7.65
N ARG A 52 -2.39 7.89 7.11
CA ARG A 52 -1.58 8.82 6.33
C ARG A 52 -2.23 9.07 4.98
N ILE A 53 -2.28 10.33 4.58
CA ILE A 53 -2.94 10.77 3.35
C ILE A 53 -1.92 11.51 2.48
N GLY A 54 -1.81 11.08 1.22
CA GLY A 54 -1.14 11.82 0.16
C GLY A 54 -2.17 12.28 -0.88
N ALA A 55 -1.91 13.40 -1.54
CA ALA A 55 -2.84 13.97 -2.51
C ALA A 55 -2.12 14.64 -3.67
N VAL A 56 -2.76 14.60 -4.83
CA VAL A 56 -2.40 15.42 -6.01
C VAL A 56 -3.65 16.05 -6.60
N SER A 57 -3.51 17.25 -7.18
CA SER A 57 -4.65 18.02 -7.69
C SER A 57 -5.21 17.48 -9.00
N ALA A 58 -4.37 16.93 -9.87
CA ALA A 58 -4.80 16.40 -11.17
C ALA A 58 -3.78 15.38 -11.71
N ILE A 59 -4.27 14.40 -12.45
CA ILE A 59 -3.45 13.43 -13.22
C ILE A 59 -4.05 13.35 -14.62
N LEU A 60 -3.22 13.64 -15.61
CA LEU A 60 -3.60 13.55 -17.03
C LEU A 60 -3.78 12.08 -17.47
N PRO A 61 -4.50 11.83 -18.57
CA PRO A 61 -4.65 10.48 -19.10
C PRO A 61 -3.29 9.80 -19.33
N GLN A 62 -3.15 8.56 -18.88
CA GLN A 62 -1.94 7.73 -19.00
C GLN A 62 -0.72 8.26 -18.24
N GLU A 63 -0.86 9.30 -17.44
CA GLU A 63 0.19 9.86 -16.60
C GLU A 63 0.25 9.17 -15.23
N SER A 64 1.46 9.06 -14.70
CA SER A 64 1.72 8.64 -13.31
C SER A 64 2.34 9.79 -12.54
N LEU A 65 1.84 10.03 -11.34
CA LEU A 65 2.37 11.05 -10.43
C LEU A 65 2.72 10.46 -9.07
N ASP A 66 3.77 11.01 -8.48
CA ASP A 66 4.14 10.73 -7.10
C ASP A 66 3.20 11.42 -6.13
N ILE A 67 2.71 10.70 -5.12
CA ILE A 67 1.70 11.20 -4.18
C ILE A 67 2.32 11.93 -2.97
N GLY A 68 3.65 12.04 -2.91
CA GLY A 68 4.30 12.83 -1.88
C GLY A 68 4.38 12.18 -0.49
N PHE A 69 4.36 10.86 -0.39
CA PHE A 69 4.73 10.16 0.83
C PHE A 69 6.26 10.15 0.97
N PRO A 70 6.82 10.59 2.10
CA PRO A 70 8.25 10.48 2.32
C PRO A 70 8.66 9.00 2.46
N LYS A 71 9.94 8.70 2.18
CA LYS A 71 10.50 7.37 2.42
C LYS A 71 10.27 6.96 3.88
N GLN A 72 9.60 5.83 4.09
CA GLN A 72 9.18 5.37 5.39
C GLN A 72 8.84 3.88 5.39
N PRO A 73 8.76 3.22 6.56
CA PRO A 73 8.15 1.91 6.66
C PRO A 73 6.71 1.94 6.19
N LEU A 74 6.34 1.03 5.29
CA LEU A 74 4.95 0.87 4.86
C LEU A 74 4.23 -0.02 5.86
N LEU A 75 3.58 0.60 6.83
CA LEU A 75 2.86 -0.07 7.92
C LEU A 75 1.36 -0.19 7.62
N ALA A 76 0.98 -0.06 6.36
CA ALA A 76 -0.42 -0.10 5.94
C ALA A 76 -0.79 -1.48 5.41
N ASP A 77 -2.00 -1.92 5.71
CA ASP A 77 -2.59 -3.17 5.20
C ASP A 77 -3.50 -2.91 4.00
N ARG A 78 -4.18 -1.75 4.00
CA ARG A 78 -5.18 -1.35 3.01
C ARG A 78 -5.00 0.11 2.62
N ALA A 79 -5.63 0.48 1.49
CA ALA A 79 -5.71 1.85 1.05
C ALA A 79 -7.13 2.21 0.62
N ILE A 80 -7.52 3.44 0.86
CA ILE A 80 -8.73 4.04 0.30
C ILE A 80 -8.27 5.12 -0.67
N ILE A 81 -8.68 4.99 -1.94
CA ILE A 81 -8.36 5.94 -2.99
C ILE A 81 -9.63 6.68 -3.38
N ARG A 82 -9.57 8.01 -3.37
CA ARG A 82 -10.68 8.89 -3.78
C ARG A 82 -10.21 9.82 -4.88
N TRP A 83 -11.09 10.06 -5.84
CA TRP A 83 -10.82 10.99 -6.94
C TRP A 83 -12.11 11.50 -7.56
N VAL A 84 -12.01 12.55 -8.34
CA VAL A 84 -13.08 13.02 -9.22
C VAL A 84 -12.74 12.57 -10.63
N ASP A 85 -13.66 11.85 -11.27
CA ASP A 85 -13.45 11.31 -12.63
C ASP A 85 -13.64 12.40 -13.71
N GLY A 86 -13.45 12.01 -14.99
CA GLY A 86 -13.58 12.92 -16.12
C GLY A 86 -14.98 13.47 -16.35
N GLN A 87 -15.99 12.91 -15.71
CA GLN A 87 -17.39 13.37 -15.75
C GLN A 87 -17.80 14.19 -14.52
N GLY A 88 -16.85 14.50 -13.65
CA GLY A 88 -17.08 15.26 -12.42
C GLY A 88 -17.71 14.46 -11.29
N GLN A 89 -17.71 13.14 -11.39
CA GLN A 89 -18.27 12.26 -10.36
C GLN A 89 -17.20 11.89 -9.33
N ASN A 90 -17.59 11.89 -8.05
CA ASN A 90 -16.75 11.39 -6.97
C ASN A 90 -16.65 9.87 -7.04
N ARG A 91 -15.43 9.37 -7.07
CA ARG A 91 -15.11 7.95 -7.05
C ARG A 91 -14.34 7.60 -5.79
N SER A 92 -14.53 6.38 -5.31
CA SER A 92 -13.79 5.83 -4.18
C SER A 92 -13.66 4.32 -4.35
N ASP A 93 -12.49 3.80 -4.02
CA ASP A 93 -12.24 2.36 -3.96
C ASP A 93 -11.36 2.05 -2.75
N GLU A 94 -11.63 0.92 -2.11
CA GLU A 94 -10.85 0.39 -1.00
C GLU A 94 -10.24 -0.94 -1.41
N LEU A 95 -8.94 -1.11 -1.18
CA LEU A 95 -8.22 -2.30 -1.61
C LEU A 95 -7.11 -2.66 -0.63
N ASP A 96 -6.75 -3.95 -0.64
CA ASP A 96 -5.62 -4.45 0.13
C ASP A 96 -4.30 -4.10 -0.57
N ILE A 97 -3.25 -3.84 0.22
CA ILE A 97 -1.91 -3.67 -0.33
C ILE A 97 -1.32 -5.05 -0.62
N PRO A 98 -0.87 -5.31 -1.87
CA PRO A 98 -0.45 -6.64 -2.29
C PRO A 98 0.98 -6.95 -1.84
N TYR A 99 1.15 -7.43 -0.62
CA TYR A 99 2.44 -7.94 -0.16
C TYR A 99 2.72 -9.28 -0.84
N ASN A 100 3.69 -9.29 -1.75
CA ASN A 100 4.10 -10.46 -2.52
C ASN A 100 5.48 -10.97 -2.10
N ALA A 101 6.00 -11.99 -2.78
CA ALA A 101 7.30 -12.58 -2.49
C ALA A 101 8.47 -11.58 -2.60
N ALA A 102 8.39 -10.57 -3.47
CA ALA A 102 9.40 -9.52 -3.59
C ALA A 102 9.39 -8.60 -2.36
N ALA A 103 8.21 -8.29 -1.80
CA ALA A 103 8.06 -7.53 -0.57
C ALA A 103 8.53 -8.31 0.66
N ALA A 104 8.40 -9.64 0.66
CA ALA A 104 8.86 -10.50 1.76
C ALA A 104 10.39 -10.51 1.91
N LYS A 105 11.15 -10.14 0.88
CA LYS A 105 12.61 -10.01 0.90
C LYS A 105 13.07 -8.63 1.36
N ALA A 106 12.46 -8.05 2.32
CA ALA A 106 12.41 -6.67 2.84
C ALA A 106 13.73 -5.88 2.98
N GLU A 107 14.85 -6.32 2.44
CA GLU A 107 16.13 -5.57 2.43
C GLU A 107 16.15 -4.47 1.35
N ARG A 108 15.15 -4.43 0.47
CA ARG A 108 15.07 -3.49 -0.65
C ARG A 108 13.93 -2.50 -0.47
N THR A 109 14.12 -1.32 -1.02
CA THR A 109 13.08 -0.30 -1.06
C THR A 109 12.06 -0.63 -2.14
N MET A 110 10.79 -0.51 -1.82
CA MET A 110 9.66 -0.84 -2.71
C MET A 110 8.96 0.42 -3.19
N SER A 111 8.41 0.35 -4.39
CA SER A 111 7.49 1.34 -4.93
C SER A 111 6.09 0.75 -5.01
N LEU A 112 5.10 1.51 -4.55
CA LEU A 112 3.69 1.15 -4.57
C LEU A 112 2.98 2.02 -5.60
N THR A 113 2.36 1.40 -6.60
CA THR A 113 1.60 2.09 -7.63
C THR A 113 0.14 1.70 -7.56
N TYR A 114 -0.73 2.69 -7.47
CA TYR A 114 -2.17 2.54 -7.61
C TYR A 114 -2.58 2.93 -9.03
N ILE A 115 -3.31 2.07 -9.70
CA ILE A 115 -3.75 2.27 -11.09
C ILE A 115 -5.25 2.49 -11.10
N LEU A 116 -5.68 3.70 -11.51
CA LEU A 116 -7.08 4.06 -11.67
C LEU A 116 -7.55 3.55 -13.03
N LEU A 117 -8.42 2.53 -13.00
CA LEU A 117 -8.93 1.91 -14.21
C LEU A 117 -10.15 2.68 -14.78
N PRO A 118 -10.40 2.59 -16.10
CA PRO A 118 -11.59 3.21 -16.72
C PRO A 118 -12.90 2.76 -16.09
N SER A 119 -12.95 1.55 -15.55
CA SER A 119 -14.13 0.98 -14.87
C SER A 119 -14.49 1.66 -13.55
N GLY A 120 -13.59 2.49 -13.00
CA GLY A 120 -13.74 3.08 -11.66
C GLY A 120 -13.16 2.23 -10.53
N SER A 121 -12.53 1.11 -10.84
CA SER A 121 -11.79 0.28 -9.89
C SER A 121 -10.34 0.71 -9.82
N VAL A 122 -9.68 0.37 -8.72
CA VAL A 122 -8.24 0.59 -8.52
C VAL A 122 -7.54 -0.75 -8.33
N ILE A 123 -6.39 -0.91 -8.97
CA ILE A 123 -5.48 -2.01 -8.68
C ILE A 123 -4.18 -1.47 -8.07
N ALA A 124 -3.60 -2.21 -7.15
CA ALA A 124 -2.34 -1.86 -6.52
C ALA A 124 -1.23 -2.80 -6.99
N HIS A 125 -0.06 -2.25 -7.21
CA HIS A 125 1.13 -2.98 -7.62
C HIS A 125 2.32 -2.56 -6.76
N LEU A 126 2.90 -3.51 -6.05
CA LEU A 126 4.08 -3.31 -5.22
C LEU A 126 5.27 -3.99 -5.90
N GLN A 127 6.33 -3.23 -6.16
CA GLN A 127 7.52 -3.74 -6.84
C GLN A 127 8.80 -3.13 -6.27
N ASP A 128 9.93 -3.79 -6.49
CA ASP A 128 11.25 -3.27 -6.15
C ASP A 128 11.50 -1.96 -6.92
N SER A 129 11.91 -0.91 -6.21
CA SER A 129 12.16 0.41 -6.78
C SER A 129 13.24 0.40 -7.86
N SER A 130 14.18 -0.54 -7.81
CA SER A 130 15.23 -0.69 -8.83
C SER A 130 14.69 -1.14 -10.20
N LEU A 131 13.47 -1.67 -10.26
CA LEU A 131 12.82 -2.10 -11.50
C LEU A 131 12.03 -0.99 -12.20
N LEU A 132 11.95 0.20 -11.59
CA LEU A 132 11.33 1.36 -12.22
C LEU A 132 12.33 1.95 -13.23
N ASN A 133 11.99 1.87 -14.49
CA ASN A 133 12.71 2.60 -15.53
C ASN A 133 12.27 4.06 -15.49
N TYR A 134 13.21 4.93 -15.23
CA TYR A 134 13.03 6.38 -15.29
C TYR A 134 13.31 6.91 -16.70
#